data_a1f42a9aa92ec4e8cbfe0247eae8f07e
#
_entry.id   a1f42a9aa92ec4e8cbfe0247eae8f07e
#
_cell.length_a   1.000
_cell.length_b   1.000
_cell.length_c   1.000
_cell.angle_alpha   90.00
_cell.angle_beta   90.00
_cell.angle_gamma   90.00
#
_symmetry.space_group_name_H-M   'P 1'
#
loop_
_entity.id
_entity.type
_entity.pdbx_description
1 polymer ?
#
loop_
_entity_poly.entity_id
_entity_poly.type
_entity_poly.pdbx_seq_one_letter_code
_entity_poly.pdbx_strand_id
1 'polypeptide(L)'
;MEIGILGLPLSGKSTLFEIMTALRSRDVHGEVCVRGQATVPDDRFEHLVKIFQPLKVSPAKVPFVDVNAVGERAWDALRQNLSGADGFVQVVDGFSVDRVEEVIKRYQQMEDELIISDLQIVENRLERMEKTSKKGLSPQDVAQAQILPLLKEQLDRGKPLRELGLTAEEVHSLRSFSFWSIRPELVVVNTAEGNPGMADAFKELVAPQTPVLGICCLTEAELAGLSREEQKEFLADLGIEEPAFGRIIRAAFSLLGRIAYFTCGADEVKSWVIPACSKAPKAAAAIHKDFERGFIKAEVVSYADFQLFGSAFAAAKAAGKMRLEGKEYIVQDGDIITFRFNV
;
A
#
# COMPACT_ATOMS: atom_id res chain seq x y z
N MET A 1 -1.52 -8.72 -3.44
CA MET A 1 -1.30 -7.37 -2.89
C MET A 1 -2.15 -7.27 -1.63
N GLU A 2 -1.52 -7.09 -0.48
CA GLU A 2 -2.21 -6.98 0.81
C GLU A 2 -1.37 -6.09 1.73
N ILE A 3 -2.00 -5.21 2.50
CA ILE A 3 -1.35 -4.30 3.45
C ILE A 3 -1.74 -4.71 4.87
N GLY A 4 -0.74 -5.00 5.69
CA GLY A 4 -0.93 -5.26 7.11
C GLY A 4 -1.00 -3.96 7.92
N ILE A 5 -1.90 -3.89 8.88
CA ILE A 5 -1.94 -2.78 9.84
C ILE A 5 -1.20 -3.20 11.10
N LEU A 6 -0.16 -2.45 11.45
CA LEU A 6 0.68 -2.64 12.63
C LEU A 6 0.47 -1.50 13.64
N GLY A 7 0.92 -1.71 14.85
CA GLY A 7 0.93 -0.71 15.92
C GLY A 7 0.71 -1.33 17.30
N LEU A 8 1.09 -0.62 18.32
CA LEU A 8 0.90 -1.05 19.71
C LEU A 8 -0.59 -1.19 20.08
N PRO A 9 -0.94 -1.93 21.11
CA PRO A 9 -2.31 -1.95 21.63
C PRO A 9 -2.84 -0.53 21.88
N LEU A 10 -4.12 -0.31 21.56
CA LEU A 10 -4.82 0.96 21.72
C LEU A 10 -4.32 2.15 20.87
N SER A 11 -3.48 1.91 19.85
CA SER A 11 -3.02 2.99 18.95
C SER A 11 -4.08 3.51 17.97
N GLY A 12 -5.23 2.83 17.83
CA GLY A 12 -6.28 3.18 16.88
C GLY A 12 -6.29 2.34 15.60
N LYS A 13 -5.51 1.23 15.51
CA LYS A 13 -5.45 0.34 14.34
C LYS A 13 -6.81 -0.08 13.82
N SER A 14 -7.61 -0.69 14.68
CA SER A 14 -8.92 -1.22 14.28
C SER A 14 -9.89 -0.10 13.90
N THR A 15 -9.80 1.06 14.56
CA THR A 15 -10.58 2.24 14.17
C THR A 15 -10.20 2.72 12.77
N LEU A 16 -8.90 2.82 12.48
CA LEU A 16 -8.42 3.17 11.14
C LEU A 16 -8.87 2.15 10.09
N PHE A 17 -8.76 0.85 10.39
CA PHE A 17 -9.23 -0.22 9.51
C PHE A 17 -10.72 -0.08 9.20
N GLU A 18 -11.55 0.13 10.23
CA GLU A 18 -12.99 0.30 10.09
C GLU A 18 -13.36 1.51 9.24
N ILE A 19 -12.69 2.65 9.44
CA ILE A 19 -12.88 3.87 8.65
C ILE A 19 -12.56 3.62 7.16
N MET A 20 -11.40 2.99 6.88
CA MET A 20 -10.95 2.77 5.51
C MET A 20 -11.77 1.73 4.74
N THR A 21 -12.25 0.68 5.42
CA THR A 21 -12.89 -0.47 4.78
C THR A 21 -14.40 -0.50 4.91
N ALA A 22 -14.98 0.36 5.77
CA ALA A 22 -16.38 0.33 6.19
C ALA A 22 -16.82 -1.02 6.81
N LEU A 23 -15.86 -1.82 7.29
CA LEU A 23 -16.11 -3.09 7.97
C LEU A 23 -15.87 -2.91 9.46
N ARG A 24 -16.83 -3.25 10.29
CA ARG A 24 -16.65 -3.22 11.75
C ARG A 24 -15.90 -4.48 12.19
N SER A 25 -14.67 -4.32 12.66
CA SER A 25 -13.87 -5.46 13.13
C SER A 25 -14.49 -6.15 14.36
N ARG A 26 -15.34 -5.43 15.09
CA ARG A 26 -16.07 -5.95 16.27
C ARG A 26 -17.26 -6.86 15.92
N ASP A 27 -17.80 -6.75 14.71
CA ASP A 27 -18.94 -7.56 14.26
C ASP A 27 -18.52 -8.98 13.85
N VAL A 28 -17.22 -9.19 13.68
CA VAL A 28 -16.61 -10.50 13.41
C VAL A 28 -16.18 -11.12 14.74
N HIS A 29 -17.17 -11.61 15.51
CA HIS A 29 -16.95 -12.16 16.84
C HIS A 29 -15.96 -13.36 16.79
N GLY A 30 -14.83 -13.20 17.47
CA GLY A 30 -13.86 -14.28 17.70
C GLY A 30 -12.79 -14.45 16.62
N GLU A 31 -12.79 -13.66 15.54
CA GLU A 31 -11.70 -13.70 14.57
C GLU A 31 -10.51 -12.84 15.02
N VAL A 32 -9.36 -13.47 15.07
CA VAL A 32 -8.06 -12.81 15.36
C VAL A 32 -7.60 -11.92 14.21
N CYS A 33 -8.08 -12.17 12.98
CA CYS A 33 -7.64 -11.51 11.77
C CYS A 33 -8.84 -11.13 10.90
N VAL A 34 -8.99 -9.84 10.62
CA VAL A 34 -10.05 -9.31 9.75
C VAL A 34 -9.44 -8.77 8.46
N ARG A 35 -10.02 -9.16 7.32
CA ARG A 35 -9.62 -8.68 5.99
C ARG A 35 -10.70 -7.80 5.38
N GLY A 36 -10.32 -6.61 4.93
CA GLY A 36 -11.23 -5.67 4.29
C GLY A 36 -10.62 -5.06 3.03
N GLN A 37 -11.46 -4.42 2.23
CA GLN A 37 -11.01 -3.73 1.01
C GLN A 37 -11.38 -2.26 1.11
N ALA A 38 -10.39 -1.37 0.97
CA ALA A 38 -10.60 0.06 0.85
C ALA A 38 -10.63 0.48 -0.62
N THR A 39 -11.59 1.31 -1.00
CA THR A 39 -11.64 1.92 -2.34
C THR A 39 -10.59 3.03 -2.42
N VAL A 40 -9.75 3.00 -3.47
CA VAL A 40 -8.77 4.06 -3.72
C VAL A 40 -9.49 5.28 -4.27
N PRO A 41 -9.47 6.42 -3.56
CA PRO A 41 -10.03 7.67 -4.09
C PRO A 41 -9.20 8.13 -5.30
N ASP A 42 -9.85 8.38 -6.43
CA ASP A 42 -9.21 8.88 -7.65
C ASP A 42 -10.18 9.76 -8.43
N ASP A 43 -9.92 11.07 -8.43
CA ASP A 43 -10.75 12.08 -9.10
C ASP A 43 -10.84 11.84 -10.60
N ARG A 44 -9.78 11.27 -11.21
CA ARG A 44 -9.76 10.91 -12.63
C ARG A 44 -10.80 9.82 -12.91
N PHE A 45 -10.87 8.83 -12.05
CA PHE A 45 -11.86 7.76 -12.18
C PHE A 45 -13.29 8.27 -12.00
N GLU A 46 -13.53 9.12 -10.99
CA GLU A 46 -14.84 9.74 -10.77
C GLU A 46 -15.27 10.62 -11.95
N HIS A 47 -14.33 11.37 -12.54
CA HIS A 47 -14.59 12.17 -13.74
C HIS A 47 -14.97 11.28 -14.93
N LEU A 48 -14.26 10.18 -15.16
CA LEU A 48 -14.60 9.21 -16.21
C LEU A 48 -15.99 8.59 -16.00
N VAL A 49 -16.35 8.24 -14.78
CA VAL A 49 -17.70 7.75 -14.45
C VAL A 49 -18.78 8.77 -14.80
N LYS A 50 -18.55 10.05 -14.49
CA LYS A 50 -19.48 11.14 -14.83
C LYS A 50 -19.68 11.32 -16.33
N ILE A 51 -18.59 11.14 -17.13
CA ILE A 51 -18.66 11.29 -18.59
C ILE A 51 -19.35 10.11 -19.25
N PHE A 52 -18.94 8.89 -18.92
CA PHE A 52 -19.42 7.68 -19.58
C PHE A 52 -20.77 7.17 -19.07
N GLN A 53 -21.19 7.60 -17.86
CA GLN A 53 -22.43 7.14 -17.19
C GLN A 53 -22.65 5.65 -17.34
N PRO A 54 -21.67 4.78 -16.97
CA PRO A 54 -21.67 3.37 -17.25
C PRO A 54 -22.74 2.62 -16.43
N LEU A 55 -23.18 1.46 -16.94
CA LEU A 55 -24.04 0.55 -16.20
C LEU A 55 -23.37 0.00 -14.95
N LYS A 56 -22.02 -0.16 -14.97
CA LYS A 56 -21.24 -0.69 -13.86
C LYS A 56 -20.00 0.17 -13.58
N VAL A 57 -19.78 0.43 -12.30
CA VAL A 57 -18.62 1.19 -11.79
C VAL A 57 -17.74 0.29 -10.95
N SER A 58 -16.46 0.16 -11.32
CA SER A 58 -15.51 -0.73 -10.66
C SER A 58 -14.21 0.03 -10.29
N PRO A 59 -14.16 0.71 -9.13
CA PRO A 59 -12.98 1.44 -8.69
C PRO A 59 -11.84 0.50 -8.28
N ALA A 60 -10.61 1.01 -8.25
CA ALA A 60 -9.47 0.31 -7.67
C ALA A 60 -9.68 0.08 -6.17
N LYS A 61 -9.22 -1.06 -5.67
CA LYS A 61 -9.33 -1.42 -4.25
C LYS A 61 -7.99 -1.92 -3.73
N VAL A 62 -7.71 -1.61 -2.46
CA VAL A 62 -6.55 -2.10 -1.70
C VAL A 62 -7.06 -2.98 -0.57
N PRO A 63 -6.62 -4.24 -0.48
CA PRO A 63 -6.92 -5.09 0.66
C PRO A 63 -6.03 -4.73 1.86
N PHE A 64 -6.68 -4.53 3.00
CA PHE A 64 -6.07 -4.32 4.31
C PHE A 64 -6.36 -5.48 5.24
N VAL A 65 -5.42 -5.73 6.16
CA VAL A 65 -5.55 -6.77 7.19
C VAL A 65 -5.31 -6.14 8.55
N ASP A 66 -6.30 -6.26 9.43
CA ASP A 66 -6.17 -5.94 10.86
C ASP A 66 -6.08 -7.22 11.67
N VAL A 67 -5.13 -7.26 12.61
CA VAL A 67 -4.92 -8.41 13.51
C VAL A 67 -5.17 -7.97 14.94
N ASN A 68 -6.27 -8.45 15.49
CA ASN A 68 -6.76 -8.16 16.84
C ASN A 68 -6.23 -9.18 17.86
N ALA A 69 -4.91 -9.27 18.00
CA ALA A 69 -4.28 -10.14 18.98
C ALA A 69 -3.77 -9.33 20.17
N VAL A 70 -3.98 -9.86 21.36
CA VAL A 70 -3.51 -9.26 22.64
C VAL A 70 -2.80 -10.31 23.49
N GLY A 71 -1.90 -9.85 24.37
CA GLY A 71 -1.14 -10.70 25.30
C GLY A 71 0.07 -11.39 24.65
N GLU A 72 0.59 -12.41 25.32
CA GLU A 72 1.86 -13.07 25.00
C GLU A 72 1.92 -13.67 23.58
N ARG A 73 0.78 -14.06 23.01
CA ARG A 73 0.68 -14.66 21.66
C ARG A 73 0.37 -13.64 20.57
N ALA A 74 0.36 -12.36 20.86
CA ALA A 74 0.04 -11.33 19.87
C ALA A 74 1.01 -11.36 18.68
N TRP A 75 2.30 -11.53 18.93
CA TRP A 75 3.32 -11.62 17.90
C TRP A 75 3.18 -12.88 17.02
N ASP A 76 2.83 -14.02 17.59
CA ASP A 76 2.60 -15.24 16.81
C ASP A 76 1.40 -15.06 15.88
N ALA A 77 0.34 -14.45 16.36
CA ALA A 77 -0.84 -14.16 15.56
C ALA A 77 -0.53 -13.15 14.42
N LEU A 78 0.24 -12.10 14.71
CA LEU A 78 0.73 -11.18 13.68
C LEU A 78 1.54 -11.93 12.62
N ARG A 79 2.54 -12.71 13.02
CA ARG A 79 3.39 -13.50 12.10
C ARG A 79 2.56 -14.43 11.23
N GLN A 80 1.61 -15.15 11.81
CA GLN A 80 0.78 -16.10 11.08
C GLN A 80 -0.11 -15.40 10.03
N ASN A 81 -0.68 -14.25 10.37
CA ASN A 81 -1.69 -13.59 9.53
C ASN A 81 -1.11 -12.56 8.56
N LEU A 82 0.02 -11.93 8.87
CA LEU A 82 0.64 -10.87 8.06
C LEU A 82 1.91 -11.31 7.32
N SER A 83 2.29 -12.60 7.39
CA SER A 83 3.47 -13.12 6.67
C SER A 83 3.42 -12.87 5.16
N GLY A 84 2.22 -12.84 4.59
CA GLY A 84 1.98 -12.58 3.16
C GLY A 84 1.75 -11.11 2.78
N ALA A 85 1.76 -10.17 3.74
CA ALA A 85 1.57 -8.76 3.45
C ALA A 85 2.71 -8.20 2.58
N ASP A 86 2.39 -7.34 1.61
CA ASP A 86 3.38 -6.72 0.73
C ASP A 86 3.98 -5.44 1.33
N GLY A 87 3.32 -4.86 2.33
CA GLY A 87 3.76 -3.67 3.05
C GLY A 87 2.90 -3.43 4.29
N PHE A 88 3.26 -2.42 5.07
CA PHE A 88 2.59 -2.12 6.33
C PHE A 88 2.13 -0.67 6.43
N VAL A 89 1.02 -0.49 7.14
CA VAL A 89 0.60 0.78 7.74
C VAL A 89 0.81 0.66 9.23
N GLN A 90 1.80 1.37 9.77
CA GLN A 90 2.05 1.41 11.20
C GLN A 90 1.29 2.57 11.85
N VAL A 91 0.33 2.25 12.70
CA VAL A 91 -0.45 3.26 13.45
C VAL A 91 0.22 3.54 14.78
N VAL A 92 0.62 4.79 14.97
CA VAL A 92 1.28 5.27 16.19
C VAL A 92 0.33 6.16 16.99
N ASP A 93 0.19 5.86 18.27
CA ASP A 93 -0.62 6.67 19.18
C ASP A 93 0.08 7.99 19.51
N GLY A 94 -0.46 9.08 18.99
CA GLY A 94 -0.10 10.45 19.28
C GLY A 94 -1.24 11.25 19.92
N PHE A 95 -2.40 10.61 20.18
CA PHE A 95 -3.54 11.30 20.79
C PHE A 95 -3.55 11.24 22.32
N SER A 96 -2.90 10.25 22.91
CA SER A 96 -2.88 10.07 24.37
C SER A 96 -1.66 10.72 25.06
N VAL A 97 -0.84 11.44 24.31
CA VAL A 97 0.38 12.11 24.80
C VAL A 97 0.52 13.51 24.23
N ASP A 98 1.18 14.39 24.98
CA ASP A 98 1.37 15.79 24.59
C ASP A 98 2.75 16.05 23.95
N ARG A 99 3.70 15.09 24.07
CA ARG A 99 5.08 15.25 23.65
C ARG A 99 5.45 14.30 22.53
N VAL A 100 6.06 14.84 21.49
CA VAL A 100 6.46 14.08 20.29
C VAL A 100 7.51 13.00 20.61
N GLU A 101 8.37 13.21 21.62
CA GLU A 101 9.37 12.22 22.02
C GLU A 101 8.71 10.93 22.56
N GLU A 102 7.52 11.02 23.12
CA GLU A 102 6.76 9.84 23.56
C GLU A 102 6.15 9.10 22.38
N VAL A 103 5.70 9.82 21.34
CA VAL A 103 5.23 9.24 20.07
C VAL A 103 6.38 8.50 19.38
N ILE A 104 7.58 9.11 19.34
CA ILE A 104 8.79 8.48 18.77
C ILE A 104 9.14 7.17 19.51
N LYS A 105 9.07 7.17 20.86
CA LYS A 105 9.33 5.93 21.61
C LYS A 105 8.35 4.81 21.26
N ARG A 106 7.06 5.13 21.07
CA ARG A 106 6.04 4.14 20.67
C ARG A 106 6.30 3.61 19.26
N TYR A 107 6.70 4.48 18.36
CA TYR A 107 7.12 4.07 17.01
C TYR A 107 8.32 3.13 17.08
N GLN A 108 9.38 3.54 17.78
CA GLN A 108 10.60 2.75 17.94
C GLN A 108 10.34 1.39 18.60
N GLN A 109 9.47 1.34 19.60
CA GLN A 109 9.13 0.07 20.26
C GLN A 109 8.57 -0.96 19.27
N MET A 110 7.74 -0.55 18.31
CA MET A 110 7.24 -1.46 17.26
C MET A 110 8.35 -1.84 16.27
N GLU A 111 9.18 -0.86 15.85
CA GLU A 111 10.31 -1.10 14.97
C GLU A 111 11.30 -2.10 15.57
N ASP A 112 11.63 -1.94 16.86
CA ASP A 112 12.53 -2.85 17.57
C ASP A 112 12.03 -4.30 17.54
N GLU A 113 10.74 -4.51 17.71
CA GLU A 113 10.14 -5.84 17.62
C GLU A 113 10.27 -6.45 16.21
N LEU A 114 10.09 -5.66 15.15
CA LEU A 114 10.29 -6.12 13.77
C LEU A 114 11.75 -6.48 13.52
N ILE A 115 12.68 -5.63 13.98
CA ILE A 115 14.12 -5.79 13.84
C ILE A 115 14.62 -7.03 14.59
N ILE A 116 14.21 -7.20 15.85
CA ILE A 116 14.59 -8.36 16.67
C ILE A 116 14.06 -9.66 16.03
N SER A 117 12.83 -9.64 15.52
CA SER A 117 12.25 -10.77 14.81
C SER A 117 13.10 -11.18 13.59
N ASP A 118 13.50 -10.19 12.78
CA ASP A 118 14.30 -10.44 11.58
C ASP A 118 15.73 -10.89 11.94
N LEU A 119 16.34 -10.29 12.98
CA LEU A 119 17.65 -10.67 13.47
C LEU A 119 17.71 -12.14 13.89
N GLN A 120 16.71 -12.63 14.61
CA GLN A 120 16.60 -14.04 14.98
C GLN A 120 16.56 -14.97 13.76
N ILE A 121 15.85 -14.56 12.70
CA ILE A 121 15.79 -15.34 11.44
C ILE A 121 17.17 -15.39 10.77
N VAL A 122 17.86 -14.25 10.69
CA VAL A 122 19.20 -14.15 10.09
C VAL A 122 20.21 -14.99 10.88
N GLU A 123 20.26 -14.85 12.19
CA GLU A 123 21.18 -15.60 13.07
C GLU A 123 20.96 -17.12 12.94
N ASN A 124 19.72 -17.58 13.04
CA ASN A 124 19.38 -18.98 12.86
C ASN A 124 19.81 -19.52 11.49
N ARG A 125 19.72 -18.68 10.43
CA ARG A 125 20.15 -19.10 9.09
C ARG A 125 21.67 -19.18 9.00
N LEU A 126 22.41 -18.19 9.51
CA LEU A 126 23.87 -18.19 9.53
C LEU A 126 24.44 -19.40 10.28
N GLU A 127 23.91 -19.71 11.46
CA GLU A 127 24.31 -20.91 12.22
C GLU A 127 24.08 -22.22 11.44
N ARG A 128 22.93 -22.35 10.76
CA ARG A 128 22.66 -23.53 9.91
C ARG A 128 23.65 -23.64 8.76
N MET A 129 24.00 -22.51 8.14
CA MET A 129 24.96 -22.50 7.04
C MET A 129 26.36 -22.88 7.50
N GLU A 130 26.83 -22.41 8.65
CA GLU A 130 28.09 -22.84 9.26
C GLU A 130 28.14 -24.35 9.48
N LYS A 131 27.07 -24.92 10.06
CA LYS A 131 26.96 -26.37 10.29
C LYS A 131 26.94 -27.17 8.99
N THR A 132 26.40 -26.62 7.91
CA THR A 132 26.23 -27.32 6.61
C THR A 132 27.43 -27.09 5.68
N SER A 133 28.24 -26.05 5.88
CA SER A 133 29.38 -25.68 5.03
C SER A 133 30.35 -26.85 4.77
N LYS A 134 30.49 -27.77 5.71
CA LYS A 134 31.30 -29.00 5.60
C LYS A 134 30.83 -29.99 4.51
N LYS A 135 29.59 -29.85 4.01
CA LYS A 135 28.99 -30.75 3.01
C LYS A 135 28.88 -30.13 1.62
N GLY A 136 29.33 -28.88 1.46
CA GLY A 136 29.15 -28.07 0.25
C GLY A 136 27.84 -27.26 0.28
N LEU A 137 27.92 -25.98 -0.13
CA LEU A 137 26.80 -25.05 -0.20
C LEU A 137 26.10 -25.17 -1.56
N SER A 138 24.76 -25.09 -1.58
CA SER A 138 24.00 -24.94 -2.81
C SER A 138 24.26 -23.56 -3.45
N PRO A 139 24.00 -23.35 -4.75
CA PRO A 139 24.12 -22.02 -5.38
C PRO A 139 23.31 -20.93 -4.66
N GLN A 140 22.14 -21.29 -4.14
CA GLN A 140 21.29 -20.38 -3.34
C GLN A 140 21.93 -20.05 -1.99
N ASP A 141 22.56 -21.03 -1.33
CA ASP A 141 23.26 -20.81 -0.07
C ASP A 141 24.48 -19.90 -0.25
N VAL A 142 25.19 -20.01 -1.37
CA VAL A 142 26.31 -19.14 -1.71
C VAL A 142 25.85 -17.69 -1.87
N ALA A 143 24.75 -17.45 -2.59
CA ALA A 143 24.20 -16.09 -2.73
C ALA A 143 23.74 -15.53 -1.37
N GLN A 144 23.10 -16.34 -0.53
CA GLN A 144 22.68 -15.93 0.82
C GLN A 144 23.87 -15.68 1.74
N ALA A 145 24.96 -16.44 1.63
CA ALA A 145 26.16 -16.24 2.43
C ALA A 145 26.80 -14.86 2.25
N GLN A 146 26.61 -14.22 1.08
CA GLN A 146 27.12 -12.89 0.81
C GLN A 146 26.24 -11.79 1.41
N ILE A 147 24.93 -11.96 1.43
CA ILE A 147 23.99 -10.91 1.83
C ILE A 147 23.63 -10.97 3.32
N LEU A 148 23.49 -12.16 3.92
CA LEU A 148 23.06 -12.32 5.32
C LEU A 148 23.95 -11.58 6.34
N PRO A 149 25.29 -11.54 6.22
CA PRO A 149 26.14 -10.75 7.12
C PRO A 149 25.83 -9.26 7.08
N LEU A 150 25.51 -8.70 5.90
CA LEU A 150 25.12 -7.30 5.74
C LEU A 150 23.77 -7.01 6.39
N LEU A 151 22.82 -7.95 6.25
CA LEU A 151 21.52 -7.85 6.92
C LEU A 151 21.71 -7.86 8.44
N LYS A 152 22.55 -8.79 8.95
CA LYS A 152 22.85 -8.86 10.38
C LYS A 152 23.44 -7.56 10.91
N GLU A 153 24.45 -7.01 10.22
CA GLU A 153 25.08 -5.76 10.62
C GLU A 153 24.09 -4.58 10.67
N GLN A 154 23.16 -4.51 9.72
CA GLN A 154 22.10 -3.48 9.70
C GLN A 154 21.17 -3.63 10.91
N LEU A 155 20.69 -4.86 11.17
CA LEU A 155 19.79 -5.16 12.28
C LEU A 155 20.47 -4.99 13.65
N ASP A 156 21.74 -5.38 13.80
CA ASP A 156 22.54 -5.16 15.03
C ASP A 156 22.69 -3.66 15.37
N ARG A 157 22.61 -2.79 14.36
CA ARG A 157 22.60 -1.33 14.54
C ARG A 157 21.22 -0.77 14.91
N GLY A 158 20.21 -1.61 15.08
CA GLY A 158 18.83 -1.20 15.33
C GLY A 158 18.19 -0.51 14.13
N LYS A 159 18.57 -0.87 12.89
CA LYS A 159 18.01 -0.28 11.67
C LYS A 159 17.24 -1.30 10.85
N PRO A 160 16.06 -0.94 10.32
CA PRO A 160 15.26 -1.83 9.49
C PRO A 160 15.93 -2.13 8.15
N LEU A 161 15.66 -3.32 7.60
CA LEU A 161 16.24 -3.77 6.34
C LEU A 161 15.80 -2.94 5.13
N ARG A 162 14.64 -2.28 5.18
CA ARG A 162 14.15 -1.38 4.11
C ARG A 162 15.05 -0.16 3.87
N GLU A 163 15.91 0.19 4.83
CA GLU A 163 16.88 1.28 4.69
C GLU A 163 18.20 0.85 4.04
N LEU A 164 18.42 -0.45 3.83
CA LEU A 164 19.72 -0.97 3.33
C LEU A 164 19.95 -0.72 1.82
N GLY A 165 18.92 -0.29 1.08
CA GLY A 165 19.06 -0.01 -0.35
C GLY A 165 19.26 -1.26 -1.21
N LEU A 166 18.65 -2.38 -0.84
CA LEU A 166 18.74 -3.66 -1.56
C LEU A 166 18.16 -3.54 -2.97
N THR A 167 18.78 -4.22 -3.93
CA THR A 167 18.26 -4.35 -5.29
C THR A 167 17.00 -5.23 -5.33
N ALA A 168 16.21 -5.09 -6.38
CA ALA A 168 15.01 -5.93 -6.57
C ALA A 168 15.33 -7.43 -6.63
N GLU A 169 16.49 -7.81 -7.15
CA GLU A 169 16.96 -9.20 -7.22
C GLU A 169 17.32 -9.73 -5.83
N GLU A 170 18.01 -8.92 -5.02
CA GLU A 170 18.33 -9.27 -3.63
C GLU A 170 17.07 -9.43 -2.80
N VAL A 171 16.14 -8.46 -2.85
CA VAL A 171 14.83 -8.56 -2.19
C VAL A 171 14.08 -9.82 -2.63
N HIS A 172 14.11 -10.14 -3.94
CA HIS A 172 13.48 -11.35 -4.46
C HIS A 172 14.09 -12.63 -3.88
N SER A 173 15.42 -12.70 -3.74
CA SER A 173 16.14 -13.84 -3.19
C SER A 173 15.84 -14.09 -1.71
N LEU A 174 15.44 -13.02 -0.99
CA LEU A 174 15.13 -13.03 0.44
C LEU A 174 13.65 -13.32 0.75
N ARG A 175 12.78 -13.46 -0.25
CA ARG A 175 11.33 -13.64 -0.04
C ARG A 175 10.97 -14.82 0.84
N SER A 176 11.75 -15.92 0.79
CA SER A 176 11.51 -17.12 1.58
C SER A 176 11.66 -16.91 3.09
N PHE A 177 12.37 -15.87 3.52
CA PHE A 177 12.55 -15.54 4.93
C PHE A 177 11.38 -14.78 5.52
N SER A 178 10.56 -14.15 4.67
CA SER A 178 9.41 -13.33 5.08
C SER A 178 9.78 -12.24 6.08
N PHE A 179 10.96 -11.61 5.92
CA PHE A 179 11.39 -10.50 6.77
C PHE A 179 10.34 -9.41 6.88
N TRP A 180 10.22 -8.82 8.07
CA TRP A 180 9.25 -7.78 8.37
C TRP A 180 9.80 -6.41 8.04
N SER A 181 10.98 -6.09 8.56
CA SER A 181 11.59 -4.78 8.42
C SER A 181 12.11 -4.46 7.01
N ILE A 182 12.09 -5.43 6.07
CA ILE A 182 12.40 -5.22 4.65
C ILE A 182 11.22 -4.63 3.87
N ARG A 183 10.00 -4.79 4.39
CA ARG A 183 8.78 -4.38 3.69
C ARG A 183 8.60 -2.86 3.76
N PRO A 184 8.05 -2.24 2.70
CA PRO A 184 7.74 -0.83 2.72
C PRO A 184 6.70 -0.52 3.80
N GLU A 185 6.83 0.63 4.44
CA GLU A 185 6.01 1.07 5.56
C GLU A 185 5.52 2.50 5.37
N LEU A 186 4.27 2.74 5.70
CA LEU A 186 3.65 4.04 5.89
C LEU A 186 3.34 4.22 7.37
N VAL A 187 3.91 5.25 7.99
CA VAL A 187 3.59 5.60 9.38
C VAL A 187 2.37 6.52 9.41
N VAL A 188 1.40 6.16 10.24
CA VAL A 188 0.20 6.95 10.47
C VAL A 188 0.16 7.35 11.94
N VAL A 189 0.34 8.64 12.23
CA VAL A 189 0.24 9.18 13.57
C VAL A 189 -1.22 9.53 13.86
N ASN A 190 -1.83 8.79 14.78
CA ASN A 190 -3.19 9.06 15.23
C ASN A 190 -3.14 10.19 16.28
N THR A 191 -3.59 11.39 15.91
CA THR A 191 -3.49 12.61 16.71
C THR A 191 -4.80 12.91 17.45
N ALA A 192 -4.71 13.72 18.52
CA ALA A 192 -5.89 14.33 19.11
C ALA A 192 -6.41 15.49 18.23
N GLU A 193 -7.71 15.80 18.31
CA GLU A 193 -8.32 16.94 17.62
C GLU A 193 -7.62 18.27 17.92
N GLY A 194 -7.26 18.48 19.18
CA GLY A 194 -6.59 19.70 19.64
C GLY A 194 -5.10 19.78 19.25
N ASN A 195 -4.50 18.74 18.67
CA ASN A 195 -3.07 18.69 18.35
C ASN A 195 -2.77 18.04 16.99
N PRO A 196 -3.28 18.58 15.88
CA PRO A 196 -3.02 18.04 14.54
C PRO A 196 -1.54 18.15 14.13
N GLY A 197 -0.78 19.12 14.69
CA GLY A 197 0.64 19.32 14.41
C GLY A 197 1.58 18.23 14.93
N MET A 198 1.09 17.30 15.75
CA MET A 198 1.88 16.20 16.31
C MET A 198 2.51 15.32 15.20
N ALA A 199 1.78 15.08 14.11
CA ALA A 199 2.29 14.29 13.00
C ALA A 199 3.42 14.99 12.24
N ASP A 200 3.36 16.30 12.07
CA ASP A 200 4.43 17.08 11.42
C ASP A 200 5.67 17.14 12.31
N ALA A 201 5.50 17.37 13.62
CA ALA A 201 6.60 17.31 14.57
C ALA A 201 7.26 15.92 14.60
N PHE A 202 6.47 14.85 14.54
CA PHE A 202 6.99 13.48 14.43
C PHE A 202 7.79 13.26 13.13
N LYS A 203 7.29 13.74 11.99
CA LYS A 203 7.92 13.62 10.69
C LYS A 203 9.32 14.24 10.63
N GLU A 204 9.55 15.32 11.36
CA GLU A 204 10.86 15.98 11.43
C GLU A 204 11.91 15.13 12.18
N LEU A 205 11.49 14.18 13.03
CA LEU A 205 12.34 13.37 13.89
C LEU A 205 12.64 11.97 13.36
N VAL A 206 11.89 11.51 12.34
CA VAL A 206 12.14 10.21 11.70
C VAL A 206 12.97 10.37 10.42
N ALA A 207 13.43 9.24 9.87
CA ALA A 207 14.22 9.26 8.64
C ALA A 207 13.45 9.92 7.48
N PRO A 208 14.07 10.83 6.69
CA PRO A 208 13.37 11.60 5.65
C PRO A 208 12.65 10.77 4.59
N GLN A 209 13.09 9.53 4.37
CA GLN A 209 12.47 8.59 3.44
C GLN A 209 11.25 7.88 4.01
N THR A 210 10.97 7.99 5.31
CA THR A 210 9.82 7.36 5.94
C THR A 210 8.57 8.19 5.63
N PRO A 211 7.58 7.66 4.88
CA PRO A 211 6.35 8.39 4.64
C PRO A 211 5.52 8.45 5.93
N VAL A 212 5.13 9.66 6.31
CA VAL A 212 4.34 9.92 7.53
C VAL A 212 3.09 10.70 7.16
N LEU A 213 1.94 10.27 7.69
CA LEU A 213 0.66 10.98 7.61
C LEU A 213 0.03 11.10 9.00
N GLY A 214 -0.65 12.21 9.23
CA GLY A 214 -1.47 12.41 10.44
C GLY A 214 -2.94 12.10 10.18
N ILE A 215 -3.62 11.59 11.19
CA ILE A 215 -5.07 11.39 11.22
C ILE A 215 -5.58 11.59 12.64
N CYS A 216 -6.74 12.20 12.78
CA CYS A 216 -7.53 12.08 14.01
C CYS A 216 -8.60 11.01 13.78
N CYS A 217 -8.36 9.79 14.27
CA CYS A 217 -9.30 8.68 14.04
C CYS A 217 -10.68 8.94 14.64
N LEU A 218 -10.80 9.79 15.66
CA LEU A 218 -12.09 10.15 16.24
C LEU A 218 -12.92 10.98 15.26
N THR A 219 -12.37 12.09 14.77
CA THR A 219 -13.03 12.97 13.78
C THR A 219 -13.33 12.24 12.46
N GLU A 220 -12.38 11.41 11.99
CA GLU A 220 -12.56 10.64 10.75
C GLU A 220 -13.63 9.55 10.87
N ALA A 221 -13.80 8.96 12.07
CA ALA A 221 -14.88 8.00 12.31
C ALA A 221 -16.26 8.68 12.29
N GLU A 222 -16.37 9.91 12.79
CA GLU A 222 -17.59 10.72 12.70
C GLU A 222 -17.89 11.06 11.23
N LEU A 223 -16.88 11.54 10.48
CA LEU A 223 -17.00 11.82 9.05
C LEU A 223 -17.46 10.61 8.25
N ALA A 224 -16.90 9.44 8.51
CA ALA A 224 -17.26 8.22 7.79
C ALA A 224 -18.72 7.80 7.99
N GLY A 225 -19.38 8.27 9.05
CA GLY A 225 -20.80 8.06 9.35
C GLY A 225 -21.76 9.00 8.64
N LEU A 226 -21.25 10.10 8.05
CA LEU A 226 -22.05 11.13 7.40
C LEU A 226 -22.35 10.81 5.92
N SER A 227 -23.44 11.40 5.38
CA SER A 227 -23.67 11.41 3.95
C SER A 227 -22.61 12.23 3.20
N ARG A 228 -22.47 12.04 1.88
CA ARG A 228 -21.47 12.78 1.08
C ARG A 228 -21.67 14.30 1.12
N GLU A 229 -22.89 14.77 1.21
CA GLU A 229 -23.26 16.18 1.32
C GLU A 229 -22.81 16.73 2.70
N GLU A 230 -23.16 16.04 3.78
CA GLU A 230 -22.77 16.41 5.14
C GLU A 230 -21.25 16.37 5.32
N GLN A 231 -20.55 15.37 4.74
CA GLN A 231 -19.10 15.31 4.75
C GLN A 231 -18.45 16.57 4.13
N LYS A 232 -18.99 17.05 2.98
CA LYS A 232 -18.47 18.26 2.34
C LYS A 232 -18.66 19.52 3.17
N GLU A 233 -19.83 19.65 3.80
CA GLU A 233 -20.10 20.79 4.69
C GLU A 233 -19.15 20.75 5.90
N PHE A 234 -19.00 19.59 6.53
CA PHE A 234 -18.15 19.42 7.70
C PHE A 234 -16.66 19.69 7.38
N LEU A 235 -16.16 19.18 6.23
CA LEU A 235 -14.79 19.44 5.79
C LEU A 235 -14.56 20.91 5.46
N ALA A 236 -15.54 21.57 4.84
CA ALA A 236 -15.47 23.00 4.54
C ALA A 236 -15.40 23.86 5.81
N ASP A 237 -16.19 23.53 6.83
CA ASP A 237 -16.16 24.19 8.13
C ASP A 237 -14.81 24.06 8.85
N LEU A 238 -14.13 22.92 8.65
CA LEU A 238 -12.79 22.67 9.19
C LEU A 238 -11.66 23.24 8.30
N GLY A 239 -11.97 23.75 7.10
CA GLY A 239 -10.97 24.20 6.12
C GLY A 239 -10.13 23.05 5.55
N ILE A 240 -10.67 21.84 5.51
CA ILE A 240 -10.02 20.61 5.02
C ILE A 240 -10.60 20.26 3.64
N GLU A 241 -9.74 20.02 2.65
CA GLU A 241 -10.18 19.69 1.28
C GLU A 241 -10.71 18.27 1.14
N GLU A 242 -10.13 17.32 1.87
CA GLU A 242 -10.49 15.91 1.79
C GLU A 242 -10.24 15.15 3.11
N PRO A 243 -10.95 14.05 3.38
CA PRO A 243 -10.71 13.20 4.55
C PRO A 243 -9.28 12.63 4.59
N ALA A 244 -8.67 12.55 5.77
CA ALA A 244 -7.32 12.04 5.93
C ALA A 244 -7.22 10.55 5.56
N PHE A 245 -8.26 9.74 5.81
CA PHE A 245 -8.26 8.32 5.42
C PHE A 245 -8.11 8.13 3.91
N GLY A 246 -8.64 9.03 3.08
CA GLY A 246 -8.46 9.00 1.63
C GLY A 246 -6.99 9.16 1.22
N ARG A 247 -6.29 10.11 1.85
CA ARG A 247 -4.84 10.30 1.66
C ARG A 247 -4.03 9.07 2.10
N ILE A 248 -4.41 8.45 3.22
CA ILE A 248 -3.75 7.23 3.73
C ILE A 248 -3.92 6.08 2.73
N ILE A 249 -5.13 5.86 2.20
CA ILE A 249 -5.39 4.81 1.21
C ILE A 249 -4.53 5.04 -0.05
N ARG A 250 -4.45 6.27 -0.58
CA ARG A 250 -3.61 6.60 -1.74
C ARG A 250 -2.12 6.42 -1.44
N ALA A 251 -1.65 6.87 -0.27
CA ALA A 251 -0.25 6.71 0.12
C ALA A 251 0.11 5.22 0.27
N ALA A 252 -0.74 4.42 0.89
CA ALA A 252 -0.56 2.98 1.03
C ALA A 252 -0.57 2.26 -0.34
N PHE A 253 -1.41 2.70 -1.28
CA PHE A 253 -1.42 2.21 -2.66
C PHE A 253 -0.10 2.51 -3.38
N SER A 254 0.36 3.75 -3.29
CA SER A 254 1.63 4.21 -3.91
C SER A 254 2.85 3.53 -3.29
N LEU A 255 2.83 3.29 -1.96
CA LEU A 255 3.90 2.62 -1.22
C LEU A 255 4.22 1.23 -1.79
N LEU A 256 3.22 0.53 -2.30
CA LEU A 256 3.38 -0.78 -2.91
C LEU A 256 3.86 -0.72 -4.36
N GLY A 257 4.25 0.44 -4.87
CA GLY A 257 4.68 0.63 -6.26
C GLY A 257 3.58 0.23 -7.25
N ARG A 258 2.32 0.55 -6.96
CA ARG A 258 1.18 0.27 -7.82
C ARG A 258 0.75 1.52 -8.57
N ILE A 259 0.25 1.30 -9.78
CA ILE A 259 -0.39 2.31 -10.61
C ILE A 259 -1.77 1.84 -11.04
N ALA A 260 -2.62 2.78 -11.44
CA ALA A 260 -3.94 2.51 -11.99
C ALA A 260 -4.00 2.92 -13.46
N TYR A 261 -4.59 2.07 -14.30
CA TYR A 261 -5.04 2.46 -15.63
C TYR A 261 -6.55 2.20 -15.76
N PHE A 262 -7.19 2.82 -16.72
CA PHE A 262 -8.64 2.79 -16.87
C PHE A 262 -9.07 2.11 -18.17
N THR A 263 -10.18 1.38 -18.11
CA THR A 263 -10.97 0.99 -19.27
C THR A 263 -12.33 1.66 -19.18
N CYS A 264 -12.78 2.32 -20.25
CA CYS A 264 -13.97 3.13 -20.26
C CYS A 264 -14.90 2.71 -21.38
N GLY A 265 -16.17 2.47 -21.06
CA GLY A 265 -17.24 2.16 -21.98
C GLY A 265 -18.61 2.40 -21.36
N ALA A 266 -19.67 2.28 -22.14
CA ALA A 266 -21.06 2.41 -21.67
C ALA A 266 -21.45 1.30 -20.69
N ASP A 267 -20.88 0.10 -20.86
CA ASP A 267 -21.17 -1.03 -19.99
C ASP A 267 -20.44 -0.93 -18.65
N GLU A 268 -19.17 -0.56 -18.66
CA GLU A 268 -18.33 -0.49 -17.46
C GLU A 268 -17.25 0.58 -17.59
N VAL A 269 -17.04 1.33 -16.51
CA VAL A 269 -15.83 2.09 -16.25
C VAL A 269 -15.10 1.39 -15.11
N LYS A 270 -13.85 0.98 -15.37
CA LYS A 270 -13.07 0.22 -14.40
C LYS A 270 -11.65 0.72 -14.26
N SER A 271 -11.19 0.80 -13.01
CA SER A 271 -9.81 1.06 -12.65
C SER A 271 -9.09 -0.26 -12.39
N TRP A 272 -7.98 -0.48 -13.08
CA TRP A 272 -7.18 -1.68 -13.01
C TRP A 272 -5.85 -1.39 -12.31
N VAL A 273 -5.50 -2.21 -11.34
CA VAL A 273 -4.28 -2.07 -10.54
C VAL A 273 -3.19 -2.99 -11.07
N ILE A 274 -2.03 -2.41 -11.37
CA ILE A 274 -0.86 -3.15 -11.84
C ILE A 274 0.41 -2.66 -11.13
N PRO A 275 1.49 -3.45 -11.07
CA PRO A 275 2.80 -2.95 -10.67
C PRO A 275 3.25 -1.81 -11.59
N ALA A 276 3.90 -0.78 -11.02
CA ALA A 276 4.58 0.23 -11.82
C ALA A 276 5.59 -0.43 -12.77
N CYS A 277 5.90 0.22 -13.87
CA CYS A 277 6.79 -0.30 -14.93
C CYS A 277 6.26 -1.58 -15.63
N SER A 278 4.98 -1.92 -15.49
CA SER A 278 4.38 -3.05 -16.21
C SER A 278 4.25 -2.76 -17.70
N LYS A 279 4.67 -3.72 -18.54
CA LYS A 279 4.47 -3.68 -19.99
C LYS A 279 2.99 -3.92 -20.35
N ALA A 280 2.55 -3.42 -21.49
CA ALA A 280 1.16 -3.53 -21.96
C ALA A 280 0.57 -4.96 -21.96
N PRO A 281 1.28 -6.03 -22.38
CA PRO A 281 0.75 -7.38 -22.25
C PRO A 281 0.48 -7.80 -20.81
N LYS A 282 1.35 -7.37 -19.86
CA LYS A 282 1.16 -7.64 -18.43
C LYS A 282 -0.01 -6.88 -17.85
N ALA A 283 -0.22 -5.65 -18.29
CA ALA A 283 -1.41 -4.87 -17.95
C ALA A 283 -2.70 -5.54 -18.49
N ALA A 284 -2.67 -6.03 -19.73
CA ALA A 284 -3.79 -6.78 -20.32
C ALA A 284 -4.13 -8.06 -19.53
N ALA A 285 -3.11 -8.73 -18.95
CA ALA A 285 -3.30 -9.88 -18.08
C ALA A 285 -4.13 -9.59 -16.82
N ALA A 286 -4.13 -8.35 -16.33
CA ALA A 286 -4.97 -7.93 -15.21
C ALA A 286 -6.46 -8.02 -15.54
N ILE A 287 -6.83 -7.89 -16.81
CA ILE A 287 -8.21 -8.09 -17.31
C ILE A 287 -8.50 -9.58 -17.39
N HIS A 288 -7.69 -10.32 -18.15
CA HIS A 288 -7.78 -11.76 -18.30
C HIS A 288 -6.44 -12.32 -18.80
N LYS A 289 -6.06 -13.53 -18.36
CA LYS A 289 -4.79 -14.18 -18.77
C LYS A 289 -4.68 -14.38 -20.27
N ASP A 290 -5.78 -14.62 -20.96
CA ASP A 290 -5.78 -14.80 -22.41
C ASP A 290 -5.46 -13.51 -23.16
N PHE A 291 -5.75 -12.34 -22.59
CA PHE A 291 -5.37 -11.05 -23.19
C PHE A 291 -3.84 -10.86 -23.24
N GLU A 292 -3.11 -11.43 -22.27
CA GLU A 292 -1.63 -11.45 -22.32
C GLU A 292 -1.13 -12.30 -23.48
N ARG A 293 -1.69 -13.50 -23.65
CA ARG A 293 -1.28 -14.45 -24.71
C ARG A 293 -1.61 -13.94 -26.11
N GLY A 294 -2.85 -13.44 -26.26
CA GLY A 294 -3.36 -12.95 -27.52
C GLY A 294 -3.06 -11.47 -27.80
N PHE A 295 -2.23 -10.81 -26.99
CA PHE A 295 -1.98 -9.37 -27.12
C PHE A 295 -1.46 -9.00 -28.49
N ILE A 296 -2.16 -8.06 -29.17
CA ILE A 296 -1.76 -7.50 -30.46
C ILE A 296 -1.22 -6.09 -30.26
N LYS A 297 -2.06 -5.17 -29.74
CA LYS A 297 -1.74 -3.76 -29.53
C LYS A 297 -2.63 -3.17 -28.42
N ALA A 298 -2.21 -2.02 -27.91
CA ALA A 298 -3.01 -1.19 -26.99
C ALA A 298 -3.29 0.18 -27.64
N GLU A 299 -4.55 0.60 -27.67
CA GLU A 299 -4.92 1.98 -27.97
C GLU A 299 -4.90 2.74 -26.64
N VAL A 300 -4.01 3.72 -26.53
CA VAL A 300 -3.71 4.43 -25.30
C VAL A 300 -3.91 5.93 -25.47
N VAL A 301 -4.60 6.56 -24.54
CA VAL A 301 -4.60 8.00 -24.35
C VAL A 301 -4.36 8.30 -22.87
N SER A 302 -3.50 9.27 -22.54
CA SER A 302 -3.33 9.69 -21.16
C SER A 302 -4.61 10.39 -20.68
N TYR A 303 -4.93 10.25 -19.38
CA TYR A 303 -6.08 11.00 -18.81
C TYR A 303 -5.95 12.50 -19.05
N ALA A 304 -4.73 13.05 -18.91
CA ALA A 304 -4.48 14.47 -19.12
C ALA A 304 -4.80 14.91 -20.56
N ASP A 305 -4.35 14.16 -21.58
CA ASP A 305 -4.71 14.44 -22.96
C ASP A 305 -6.22 14.27 -23.22
N PHE A 306 -6.81 13.21 -22.67
CA PHE A 306 -8.25 12.98 -22.79
C PHE A 306 -9.06 14.17 -22.25
N GLN A 307 -8.70 14.68 -21.07
CA GLN A 307 -9.34 15.85 -20.44
C GLN A 307 -9.11 17.12 -21.26
N LEU A 308 -7.86 17.35 -21.72
CA LEU A 308 -7.50 18.55 -22.51
C LEU A 308 -8.30 18.66 -23.80
N PHE A 309 -8.62 17.55 -24.44
CA PHE A 309 -9.41 17.50 -25.68
C PHE A 309 -10.91 17.24 -25.45
N GLY A 310 -11.45 17.84 -24.38
CA GLY A 310 -12.88 17.88 -24.12
C GLY A 310 -13.46 16.55 -23.66
N SER A 311 -12.63 15.65 -23.11
CA SER A 311 -13.05 14.36 -22.58
C SER A 311 -13.78 13.46 -23.61
N ALA A 312 -13.31 13.51 -24.85
CA ALA A 312 -13.86 12.75 -25.96
C ALA A 312 -12.76 11.99 -26.74
N PHE A 313 -12.89 10.69 -26.89
CA PHE A 313 -11.94 9.88 -27.66
C PHE A 313 -11.78 10.34 -29.11
N ALA A 314 -12.88 10.77 -29.76
CA ALA A 314 -12.82 11.27 -31.14
C ALA A 314 -11.96 12.52 -31.27
N ALA A 315 -12.07 13.47 -30.32
CA ALA A 315 -11.28 14.69 -30.31
C ALA A 315 -9.78 14.40 -30.00
N ALA A 316 -9.51 13.58 -29.02
CA ALA A 316 -8.15 13.14 -28.71
C ALA A 316 -7.49 12.41 -29.91
N LYS A 317 -8.24 11.59 -30.63
CA LYS A 317 -7.78 10.91 -31.85
C LYS A 317 -7.50 11.89 -32.99
N ALA A 318 -8.40 12.84 -33.23
CA ALA A 318 -8.22 13.88 -34.25
C ALA A 318 -6.98 14.76 -33.95
N ALA A 319 -6.68 14.99 -32.68
CA ALA A 319 -5.49 15.71 -32.21
C ALA A 319 -4.20 14.85 -32.24
N GLY A 320 -4.26 13.57 -32.67
CA GLY A 320 -3.12 12.67 -32.73
C GLY A 320 -2.62 12.20 -31.35
N LYS A 321 -3.44 12.32 -30.29
CA LYS A 321 -3.10 11.97 -28.91
C LYS A 321 -3.45 10.52 -28.55
N MET A 322 -4.27 9.87 -29.36
CA MET A 322 -4.52 8.44 -29.21
C MET A 322 -3.39 7.66 -29.91
N ARG A 323 -2.61 6.98 -29.12
CA ARG A 323 -1.43 6.22 -29.53
C ARG A 323 -1.77 4.75 -29.72
N LEU A 324 -1.10 4.10 -30.64
CA LEU A 324 -1.20 2.67 -30.87
C LEU A 324 0.10 2.01 -30.44
N GLU A 325 0.09 1.42 -29.25
CA GLU A 325 1.27 0.94 -28.55
C GLU A 325 1.46 -0.58 -28.71
N GLY A 326 2.73 -1.00 -28.74
CA GLY A 326 3.13 -2.41 -28.88
C GLY A 326 3.41 -3.08 -27.52
N LYS A 327 4.03 -4.28 -27.61
CA LYS A 327 4.31 -5.11 -26.43
C LYS A 327 5.29 -4.49 -25.44
N GLU A 328 6.18 -3.63 -25.90
CA GLU A 328 7.22 -3.00 -25.06
C GLU A 328 6.75 -1.72 -24.35
N TYR A 329 5.54 -1.26 -24.64
CA TYR A 329 4.98 -0.08 -23.99
C TYR A 329 4.86 -0.30 -22.48
N ILE A 330 5.43 0.62 -21.70
CA ILE A 330 5.31 0.67 -20.24
C ILE A 330 4.11 1.53 -19.91
N VAL A 331 3.07 0.92 -19.33
CA VAL A 331 1.83 1.58 -18.94
C VAL A 331 2.11 2.64 -17.88
N GLN A 332 1.53 3.82 -18.08
CA GLN A 332 1.65 4.94 -17.16
C GLN A 332 0.40 5.05 -16.26
N ASP A 333 0.59 5.63 -15.07
CA ASP A 333 -0.52 5.89 -14.16
C ASP A 333 -1.51 6.88 -14.79
N GLY A 334 -2.80 6.50 -14.81
CA GLY A 334 -3.86 7.30 -15.43
C GLY A 334 -4.02 7.09 -16.95
N ASP A 335 -3.34 6.14 -17.57
CA ASP A 335 -3.63 5.78 -18.95
C ASP A 335 -5.07 5.25 -19.11
N ILE A 336 -5.76 5.66 -20.16
CA ILE A 336 -7.02 5.08 -20.59
C ILE A 336 -6.71 4.15 -21.75
N ILE A 337 -6.98 2.85 -21.60
CA ILE A 337 -6.49 1.82 -22.52
C ILE A 337 -7.61 0.95 -23.06
N THR A 338 -7.58 0.70 -24.37
CA THR A 338 -8.33 -0.36 -25.04
C THR A 338 -7.38 -1.37 -25.62
N PHE A 339 -7.41 -2.60 -25.13
CA PHE A 339 -6.55 -3.67 -25.64
C PHE A 339 -7.16 -4.35 -26.86
N ARG A 340 -6.34 -4.57 -27.89
CA ARG A 340 -6.66 -5.41 -29.04
C ARG A 340 -5.94 -6.74 -28.88
N PHE A 341 -6.69 -7.81 -28.91
CA PHE A 341 -6.18 -9.17 -28.73
C PHE A 341 -6.87 -10.14 -29.69
N ASN A 342 -6.22 -11.26 -29.94
CA ASN A 342 -6.78 -12.38 -30.69
C ASN A 342 -6.59 -13.65 -29.85
N VAL A 343 -7.68 -14.38 -29.58
CA VAL A 343 -7.69 -15.62 -28.79
C VAL A 343 -7.99 -16.78 -29.71
#